data_899682f084c9eb8e01493c3f910674a0
#
_entry.id   899682f084c9eb8e01493c3f910674a0
#
_cell.length_a   1.000
_cell.length_b   1.000
_cell.length_c   1.000
_cell.angle_alpha   90.00
_cell.angle_beta   90.00
_cell.angle_gamma   90.00
#
_symmetry.space_group_name_H-M   'P 1'
#
loop_
_entity.id
_entity.type
_entity.pdbx_description
1 polymer ?
#
loop_
_entity_poly.entity_id
_entity_poly.type
_entity_poly.pdbx_seq_one_letter_code
_entity_poly.pdbx_strand_id
1 'polypeptide(L)'
;EGSENAKYYGQDYTQLSQYLDFLVPMIYKGNYNQDADWIGQTVKYIVDNSNGKPVVAGLQTYESDTNTTPIPAAELQNDINTAVTSGSSGYALFRYGLIDSAYMPVKESLPESSGDSQFTLSQIQTAASSVKSYIETYHKLPNYVTVGTGQITVPQFLQLLVNGLLQIQSGTITPMIPDDINAPANPTGSQIYGNIALAEYLSMAEIIKSYMDLNEIAPNYSSSSLGNVQYSDLVYMYSKILDFYRTDSR
;
A
#
# COMPACT_ATOMS: atom_id res chain seq x y z
N GLU A 1 3.28 -33.81 -4.55
CA GLU A 1 4.46 -32.87 -4.60
C GLU A 1 5.10 -32.70 -3.21
N GLY A 2 4.35 -32.51 -2.13
CA GLY A 2 4.93 -32.25 -0.79
C GLY A 2 5.74 -33.42 -0.22
N SER A 3 5.29 -34.65 -0.43
CA SER A 3 6.06 -35.84 0.00
C SER A 3 7.38 -35.99 -0.78
N GLU A 4 7.44 -35.56 -2.01
CA GLU A 4 8.66 -35.58 -2.82
C GLU A 4 9.65 -34.51 -2.36
N ASN A 5 9.20 -33.27 -2.11
CA ASN A 5 10.06 -32.21 -1.59
C ASN A 5 10.64 -32.54 -0.21
N ALA A 6 9.83 -33.12 0.69
CA ALA A 6 10.31 -33.60 1.98
C ALA A 6 11.35 -34.73 1.82
N LYS A 7 11.11 -35.68 0.91
CA LYS A 7 11.97 -36.80 0.68
C LYS A 7 13.31 -36.47 0.03
N TYR A 8 13.30 -35.58 -1.00
CA TYR A 8 14.52 -35.31 -1.78
C TYR A 8 15.29 -34.09 -1.29
N TYR A 9 14.61 -33.10 -0.69
CA TYR A 9 15.23 -31.84 -0.30
C TYR A 9 15.12 -31.55 1.20
N GLY A 10 14.46 -32.41 1.97
CA GLY A 10 14.20 -32.17 3.40
C GLY A 10 13.23 -30.99 3.66
N GLN A 11 12.48 -30.58 2.65
CA GLN A 11 11.58 -29.42 2.72
C GLN A 11 10.16 -29.85 3.10
N ASP A 12 9.98 -30.22 4.35
CA ASP A 12 8.66 -30.41 4.96
C ASP A 12 8.18 -29.06 5.52
N TYR A 13 7.29 -28.39 4.81
CA TYR A 13 6.81 -27.06 5.19
C TYR A 13 6.08 -27.04 6.53
N THR A 14 5.34 -28.08 6.86
CA THR A 14 4.67 -28.21 8.16
C THR A 14 5.67 -28.31 9.31
N GLN A 15 6.76 -29.03 9.13
CA GLN A 15 7.80 -29.12 10.15
C GLN A 15 8.69 -27.88 10.19
N LEU A 16 9.10 -27.35 9.04
CA LEU A 16 9.92 -26.14 8.95
C LEU A 16 9.23 -24.93 9.56
N SER A 17 7.92 -24.78 9.35
CA SER A 17 7.14 -23.65 9.88
C SER A 17 7.09 -23.58 11.41
N GLN A 18 7.42 -24.66 12.12
CA GLN A 18 7.53 -24.64 13.58
C GLN A 18 8.74 -23.82 14.07
N TYR A 19 9.75 -23.65 13.23
CA TYR A 19 11.03 -23.02 13.57
C TYR A 19 11.28 -21.71 12.83
N LEU A 20 10.43 -21.37 11.84
CA LEU A 20 10.60 -20.20 10.97
C LEU A 20 9.46 -19.19 11.20
N ASP A 21 9.78 -17.92 11.06
CA ASP A 21 8.79 -16.83 11.13
C ASP A 21 8.02 -16.69 9.83
N PHE A 22 8.64 -17.01 8.69
CA PHE A 22 8.04 -17.02 7.36
C PHE A 22 8.79 -17.98 6.42
N LEU A 23 8.21 -18.30 5.28
CA LEU A 23 8.77 -19.17 4.24
C LEU A 23 8.97 -18.39 2.95
N VAL A 24 10.12 -18.61 2.28
CA VAL A 24 10.41 -18.03 0.95
C VAL A 24 10.74 -19.16 -0.03
N PRO A 25 9.74 -19.89 -0.54
CA PRO A 25 9.97 -20.96 -1.50
C PRO A 25 10.41 -20.40 -2.86
N MET A 26 11.35 -21.10 -3.52
CA MET A 26 11.81 -20.80 -4.87
C MET A 26 10.81 -21.35 -5.91
N ILE A 27 9.87 -20.53 -6.35
CA ILE A 27 8.83 -20.91 -7.31
C ILE A 27 9.23 -20.40 -8.70
N TYR A 28 10.26 -21.01 -9.27
CA TYR A 28 10.92 -20.61 -10.51
C TYR A 28 10.34 -21.36 -11.70
N LYS A 29 9.18 -20.90 -12.21
CA LYS A 29 8.44 -21.60 -13.26
C LYS A 29 9.29 -21.94 -14.50
N GLY A 30 10.19 -21.04 -14.93
CA GLY A 30 11.04 -21.24 -16.07
C GLY A 30 12.03 -22.40 -15.89
N ASN A 31 12.68 -22.50 -14.74
CA ASN A 31 13.58 -23.60 -14.41
C ASN A 31 12.88 -24.98 -14.36
N TYR A 32 11.61 -24.97 -13.94
CA TYR A 32 10.81 -26.20 -13.86
C TYR A 32 9.95 -26.46 -15.10
N ASN A 33 10.08 -25.61 -16.15
CA ASN A 33 9.29 -25.66 -17.37
C ASN A 33 7.78 -25.71 -17.08
N GLN A 34 7.32 -24.78 -16.25
CA GLN A 34 5.95 -24.67 -15.77
C GLN A 34 5.33 -23.33 -16.20
N ASP A 35 4.05 -23.15 -15.91
CA ASP A 35 3.28 -21.94 -16.21
C ASP A 35 2.85 -21.17 -14.94
N ALA A 36 2.06 -20.13 -15.11
CA ALA A 36 1.55 -19.34 -14.00
C ALA A 36 0.56 -20.13 -13.11
N ASP A 37 -0.20 -21.05 -13.68
CA ASP A 37 -1.13 -21.87 -12.89
C ASP A 37 -0.38 -22.76 -11.90
N TRP A 38 0.79 -23.28 -12.29
CA TRP A 38 1.66 -24.03 -11.39
C TRP A 38 2.18 -23.15 -10.22
N ILE A 39 2.47 -21.86 -10.46
CA ILE A 39 2.81 -20.91 -9.40
C ILE A 39 1.67 -20.87 -8.36
N GLY A 40 0.43 -20.69 -8.84
CA GLY A 40 -0.75 -20.62 -7.97
C GLY A 40 -0.95 -21.90 -7.14
N GLN A 41 -0.85 -23.05 -7.79
CA GLN A 41 -0.99 -24.37 -7.12
C GLN A 41 0.10 -24.57 -6.08
N THR A 42 1.35 -24.24 -6.41
CA THR A 42 2.50 -24.38 -5.51
C THR A 42 2.39 -23.45 -4.30
N VAL A 43 2.06 -22.16 -4.52
CA VAL A 43 1.82 -21.21 -3.42
C VAL A 43 0.72 -21.71 -2.50
N LYS A 44 -0.43 -22.08 -3.07
CA LYS A 44 -1.56 -22.57 -2.28
C LYS A 44 -1.16 -23.78 -1.44
N TYR A 45 -0.47 -24.75 -2.04
CA TYR A 45 0.01 -25.93 -1.31
C TYR A 45 0.89 -25.54 -0.10
N ILE A 46 1.84 -24.61 -0.30
CA ILE A 46 2.76 -24.17 0.75
C ILE A 46 2.02 -23.40 1.84
N VAL A 47 1.10 -22.52 1.47
CA VAL A 47 0.24 -21.77 2.41
C VAL A 47 -0.58 -22.74 3.27
N ASP A 48 -1.22 -23.72 2.65
CA ASP A 48 -2.05 -24.72 3.36
C ASP A 48 -1.21 -25.58 4.36
N ASN A 49 0.11 -25.69 4.12
CA ASN A 49 1.03 -26.48 4.94
C ASN A 49 2.01 -25.63 5.79
N SER A 50 1.82 -24.31 5.85
CA SER A 50 2.73 -23.38 6.57
C SER A 50 2.37 -23.18 8.05
N ASN A 51 1.37 -23.88 8.59
CA ASN A 51 0.83 -23.64 9.94
C ASN A 51 0.47 -22.16 10.21
N GLY A 52 -0.04 -21.45 9.19
CA GLY A 52 -0.40 -20.05 9.27
C GLY A 52 0.78 -19.08 9.23
N LYS A 53 2.00 -19.55 8.97
CA LYS A 53 3.16 -18.68 8.76
C LYS A 53 3.08 -17.99 7.41
N PRO A 54 3.51 -16.73 7.30
CA PRO A 54 3.56 -16.01 6.04
C PRO A 54 4.39 -16.74 4.98
N VAL A 55 3.90 -16.78 3.75
CA VAL A 55 4.61 -17.34 2.60
C VAL A 55 4.91 -16.21 1.61
N VAL A 56 6.18 -15.97 1.32
CA VAL A 56 6.64 -15.00 0.34
C VAL A 56 7.08 -15.75 -0.91
N ALA A 57 6.37 -15.59 -2.04
CA ALA A 57 6.68 -16.33 -3.25
C ALA A 57 8.00 -15.84 -3.88
N GLY A 58 9.02 -16.69 -3.96
CA GLY A 58 10.25 -16.41 -4.72
C GLY A 58 10.02 -16.62 -6.21
N LEU A 59 9.96 -15.53 -6.98
CA LEU A 59 9.64 -15.56 -8.41
C LEU A 59 10.88 -15.27 -9.27
N GLN A 60 11.02 -15.97 -10.39
CA GLN A 60 12.09 -15.83 -11.34
C GLN A 60 11.79 -14.70 -12.33
N THR A 61 12.80 -13.84 -12.61
CA THR A 61 12.67 -12.69 -13.54
C THR A 61 13.26 -12.96 -14.94
N TYR A 62 13.68 -14.17 -15.20
CA TYR A 62 14.34 -14.58 -16.45
C TYR A 62 13.86 -15.97 -16.88
N GLU A 63 14.08 -16.34 -18.13
CA GLU A 63 13.55 -17.55 -18.75
C GLU A 63 13.99 -18.84 -18.03
N SER A 64 15.28 -19.02 -17.77
CA SER A 64 15.84 -20.18 -17.06
C SER A 64 17.31 -19.96 -16.68
N ASP A 65 17.88 -20.83 -15.87
CA ASP A 65 19.30 -20.77 -15.50
C ASP A 65 20.25 -20.99 -16.69
N THR A 66 19.76 -21.56 -17.79
CA THR A 66 20.50 -21.70 -19.05
C THR A 66 20.18 -20.63 -20.08
N ASN A 67 19.13 -19.86 -19.86
CA ASN A 67 18.73 -18.71 -20.66
C ASN A 67 18.33 -17.54 -19.74
N THR A 68 19.25 -16.62 -19.52
CA THR A 68 19.03 -15.46 -18.62
C THR A 68 18.32 -14.28 -19.30
N THR A 69 17.68 -14.49 -20.45
CA THR A 69 16.82 -13.47 -21.08
C THR A 69 15.71 -13.08 -20.11
N PRO A 70 15.52 -11.78 -19.83
CA PRO A 70 14.43 -11.32 -18.98
C PRO A 70 13.06 -11.72 -19.55
N ILE A 71 12.15 -12.19 -18.68
CA ILE A 71 10.76 -12.43 -19.09
C ILE A 71 10.03 -11.09 -19.30
N PRO A 72 8.97 -11.01 -20.12
CA PRO A 72 8.19 -9.79 -20.28
C PRO A 72 7.60 -9.27 -18.94
N ALA A 73 7.60 -7.95 -18.75
CA ALA A 73 7.07 -7.35 -17.50
C ALA A 73 5.60 -7.73 -17.23
N ALA A 74 4.78 -7.84 -18.30
CA ALA A 74 3.39 -8.28 -18.17
C ALA A 74 3.28 -9.74 -17.71
N GLU A 75 4.21 -10.59 -18.10
CA GLU A 75 4.29 -11.99 -17.66
C GLU A 75 4.66 -12.07 -16.18
N LEU A 76 5.68 -11.33 -15.75
CA LEU A 76 6.07 -11.26 -14.34
C LEU A 76 4.91 -10.70 -13.47
N GLN A 77 4.20 -9.69 -13.96
CA GLN A 77 3.04 -9.14 -13.25
C GLN A 77 1.92 -10.18 -13.10
N ASN A 78 1.69 -11.00 -14.13
CA ASN A 78 0.74 -12.11 -14.05
C ASN A 78 1.18 -13.14 -13.00
N ASP A 79 2.46 -13.51 -12.97
CA ASP A 79 3.03 -14.42 -11.98
C ASP A 79 2.89 -13.90 -10.55
N ILE A 80 3.17 -12.61 -10.34
CA ILE A 80 2.98 -11.91 -9.05
C ILE A 80 1.50 -11.96 -8.63
N ASN A 81 0.59 -11.59 -9.53
CA ASN A 81 -0.85 -11.59 -9.26
C ASN A 81 -1.34 -12.99 -8.90
N THR A 82 -0.89 -14.01 -9.65
CA THR A 82 -1.24 -15.41 -9.39
C THR A 82 -0.73 -15.86 -8.02
N ALA A 83 0.50 -15.53 -7.66
CA ALA A 83 1.04 -15.85 -6.34
C ALA A 83 0.23 -15.20 -5.21
N VAL A 84 -0.05 -13.89 -5.33
CA VAL A 84 -0.79 -13.14 -4.31
C VAL A 84 -2.24 -13.62 -4.18
N THR A 85 -2.94 -13.85 -5.28
CA THR A 85 -4.33 -14.36 -5.26
C THR A 85 -4.42 -15.80 -4.74
N SER A 86 -3.34 -16.56 -4.80
CA SER A 86 -3.24 -17.92 -4.25
C SER A 86 -2.86 -17.95 -2.77
N GLY A 87 -2.71 -16.78 -2.11
CA GLY A 87 -2.56 -16.67 -0.66
C GLY A 87 -1.15 -16.33 -0.19
N SER A 88 -0.18 -15.99 -1.08
CA SER A 88 1.11 -15.51 -0.62
C SER A 88 0.97 -14.14 0.07
N SER A 89 1.77 -13.94 1.12
CA SER A 89 1.85 -12.67 1.86
C SER A 89 2.66 -11.59 1.12
N GLY A 90 3.28 -11.96 0.02
CA GLY A 90 4.13 -11.11 -0.80
C GLY A 90 4.97 -11.92 -1.77
N TYR A 91 5.91 -11.26 -2.42
CA TYR A 91 6.83 -11.91 -3.35
C TYR A 91 8.26 -11.39 -3.19
N ALA A 92 9.24 -12.20 -3.64
CA ALA A 92 10.65 -11.84 -3.76
C ALA A 92 11.10 -12.14 -5.19
N LEU A 93 11.76 -11.17 -5.83
CA LEU A 93 12.25 -11.34 -7.19
C LEU A 93 13.68 -11.92 -7.20
N PHE A 94 13.90 -12.94 -7.96
CA PHE A 94 15.19 -13.58 -8.14
C PHE A 94 15.61 -13.51 -9.63
N ARG A 95 16.84 -13.05 -9.94
CA ARG A 95 17.91 -12.71 -8.99
C ARG A 95 18.38 -11.27 -9.17
N TYR A 96 18.98 -10.71 -8.13
CA TYR A 96 19.68 -9.43 -8.22
C TYR A 96 20.68 -9.43 -9.41
N GLY A 97 20.70 -8.37 -10.19
CA GLY A 97 21.49 -8.25 -11.42
C GLY A 97 20.80 -8.69 -12.70
N LEU A 98 19.66 -9.43 -12.61
CA LEU A 98 18.76 -9.73 -13.73
C LEU A 98 17.36 -9.13 -13.52
N ILE A 99 17.22 -8.22 -12.56
CA ILE A 99 16.00 -7.47 -12.34
C ILE A 99 16.05 -6.25 -13.27
N ASP A 100 15.23 -6.27 -14.32
CA ASP A 100 15.07 -5.12 -15.20
C ASP A 100 14.32 -3.99 -14.47
N SER A 101 14.65 -2.73 -14.82
CA SER A 101 13.90 -1.57 -14.34
C SER A 101 12.41 -1.62 -14.69
N ALA A 102 12.04 -2.32 -15.75
CA ALA A 102 10.65 -2.59 -16.14
C ALA A 102 9.89 -3.50 -15.14
N TYR A 103 10.60 -4.28 -14.30
CA TYR A 103 9.97 -5.10 -13.24
C TYR A 103 9.85 -4.39 -11.91
N MET A 104 10.73 -3.41 -11.70
CA MET A 104 10.42 -2.49 -10.62
C MET A 104 9.01 -2.02 -10.94
N PRO A 105 8.07 -2.04 -9.94
CA PRO A 105 6.93 -1.21 -10.17
C PRO A 105 7.57 0.09 -10.63
N VAL A 106 7.48 0.36 -11.92
CA VAL A 106 7.56 1.72 -12.37
C VAL A 106 6.73 2.35 -11.29
N LYS A 107 7.32 3.20 -10.42
CA LYS A 107 6.54 4.09 -9.57
C LYS A 107 5.38 4.32 -10.50
N GLU A 108 4.29 3.50 -10.30
CA GLU A 108 3.28 3.34 -11.36
C GLU A 108 3.04 4.75 -11.70
N SER A 109 3.46 5.15 -12.91
CA SER A 109 3.25 6.55 -13.29
C SER A 109 1.75 6.57 -13.19
N LEU A 110 1.30 7.04 -12.06
CA LEU A 110 -0.11 7.20 -11.72
C LEU A 110 -0.68 7.69 -13.00
N PRO A 111 -1.61 6.95 -13.71
CA PRO A 111 -2.03 7.26 -15.07
C PRO A 111 -1.96 8.75 -15.09
N GLU A 112 -0.98 9.31 -15.83
CA GLU A 112 -0.35 10.61 -15.53
C GLU A 112 -1.45 11.48 -15.04
N SER A 113 -1.46 11.81 -13.76
CA SER A 113 -2.49 12.70 -13.21
C SER A 113 -2.38 13.82 -14.20
N SER A 114 -3.25 13.75 -15.19
CA SER A 114 -3.17 14.58 -16.39
C SER A 114 -3.03 15.96 -15.79
N GLY A 115 -1.83 16.56 -15.84
CA GLY A 115 -1.21 17.50 -14.94
C GLY A 115 -2.01 18.73 -14.49
N ASP A 116 -3.34 18.63 -14.48
CA ASP A 116 -4.35 19.59 -14.09
C ASP A 116 -5.62 18.93 -13.50
N SER A 117 -5.55 17.71 -12.96
CA SER A 117 -6.75 17.11 -12.34
C SER A 117 -7.08 17.85 -11.06
N GLN A 118 -7.98 18.82 -11.19
CA GLN A 118 -8.54 19.54 -10.05
C GLN A 118 -9.63 18.67 -9.40
N PHE A 119 -9.59 18.57 -8.09
CA PHE A 119 -10.58 17.84 -7.31
C PHE A 119 -11.46 18.79 -6.52
N THR A 120 -12.77 18.62 -6.63
CA THR A 120 -13.73 19.36 -5.82
C THR A 120 -13.77 18.84 -4.39
N LEU A 121 -14.14 19.67 -3.43
CA LEU A 121 -14.32 19.27 -2.04
C LEU A 121 -15.26 18.05 -1.92
N SER A 122 -16.34 18.00 -2.68
CA SER A 122 -17.29 16.88 -2.68
C SER A 122 -16.67 15.54 -3.12
N GLN A 123 -15.78 15.58 -4.12
CA GLN A 123 -15.04 14.39 -4.56
C GLN A 123 -14.08 13.91 -3.47
N ILE A 124 -13.37 14.84 -2.82
CA ILE A 124 -12.45 14.53 -1.71
C ILE A 124 -13.20 13.95 -0.52
N GLN A 125 -14.36 14.50 -0.16
CA GLN A 125 -15.22 13.99 0.91
C GLN A 125 -15.74 12.57 0.60
N THR A 126 -16.10 12.30 -0.66
CA THR A 126 -16.52 10.96 -1.09
C THR A 126 -15.36 9.96 -0.98
N ALA A 127 -14.18 10.34 -1.41
CA ALA A 127 -12.97 9.52 -1.24
C ALA A 127 -12.63 9.31 0.25
N ALA A 128 -12.82 10.33 1.09
CA ALA A 128 -12.60 10.25 2.54
C ALA A 128 -13.50 9.18 3.20
N SER A 129 -14.78 9.11 2.81
CA SER A 129 -15.69 8.05 3.24
C SER A 129 -15.20 6.66 2.85
N SER A 130 -14.71 6.51 1.62
CA SER A 130 -14.20 5.23 1.11
C SER A 130 -12.92 4.80 1.83
N VAL A 131 -11.97 5.73 2.02
CA VAL A 131 -10.71 5.47 2.74
C VAL A 131 -10.96 5.13 4.21
N LYS A 132 -11.84 5.86 4.87
CA LYS A 132 -12.29 5.55 6.24
C LYS A 132 -12.80 4.11 6.33
N SER A 133 -13.76 3.74 5.46
CA SER A 133 -14.35 2.39 5.44
C SER A 133 -13.31 1.31 5.14
N TYR A 134 -12.36 1.59 4.23
CA TYR A 134 -11.27 0.68 3.93
C TYR A 134 -10.38 0.43 5.16
N ILE A 135 -9.98 1.51 5.87
CA ILE A 135 -9.14 1.39 7.07
C ILE A 135 -9.89 0.66 8.19
N GLU A 136 -11.17 0.94 8.39
CA GLU A 136 -12.01 0.26 9.39
C GLU A 136 -12.16 -1.24 9.11
N THR A 137 -12.15 -1.64 7.82
CA THR A 137 -12.29 -3.05 7.40
C THR A 137 -10.96 -3.79 7.44
N TYR A 138 -9.90 -3.18 6.94
CA TYR A 138 -8.63 -3.87 6.68
C TYR A 138 -7.51 -3.50 7.66
N HIS A 139 -7.72 -2.52 8.56
CA HIS A 139 -6.76 -2.02 9.55
C HIS A 139 -5.41 -1.58 8.95
N LYS A 140 -5.43 -1.10 7.71
CA LYS A 140 -4.24 -0.59 6.98
C LYS A 140 -4.65 0.51 6.00
N LEU A 141 -3.67 1.32 5.59
CA LEU A 141 -3.87 2.28 4.51
C LEU A 141 -4.05 1.57 3.16
N PRO A 142 -4.87 2.10 2.23
CA PRO A 142 -4.88 1.65 0.85
C PRO A 142 -3.57 2.01 0.14
N ASN A 143 -3.24 1.33 -0.95
CA ASN A 143 -2.05 1.69 -1.75
C ASN A 143 -2.25 3.02 -2.48
N TYR A 144 -3.46 3.28 -2.98
CA TYR A 144 -3.87 4.48 -3.71
C TYR A 144 -5.28 4.90 -3.29
N VAL A 145 -5.62 6.14 -3.59
CA VAL A 145 -6.95 6.70 -3.33
C VAL A 145 -7.55 7.19 -4.64
N THR A 146 -8.76 6.73 -4.95
CA THR A 146 -9.54 7.24 -6.09
C THR A 146 -10.33 8.47 -5.65
N VAL A 147 -10.09 9.61 -6.30
CA VAL A 147 -10.80 10.87 -6.08
C VAL A 147 -11.45 11.28 -7.40
N GLY A 148 -12.77 11.29 -7.45
CA GLY A 148 -13.49 11.47 -8.72
C GLY A 148 -13.12 10.36 -9.71
N THR A 149 -12.54 10.73 -10.84
CA THR A 149 -12.03 9.80 -11.86
C THR A 149 -10.51 9.63 -11.80
N GLY A 150 -9.82 10.38 -10.94
CA GLY A 150 -8.36 10.33 -10.78
C GLY A 150 -7.92 9.39 -9.66
N GLN A 151 -6.69 8.90 -9.76
CA GLN A 151 -6.05 8.10 -8.73
C GLN A 151 -4.82 8.85 -8.20
N ILE A 152 -4.68 8.96 -6.89
CA ILE A 152 -3.59 9.69 -6.23
C ILE A 152 -2.95 8.85 -5.13
N THR A 153 -1.75 9.21 -4.71
CA THR A 153 -1.06 8.59 -3.58
C THR A 153 -1.72 8.95 -2.25
N VAL A 154 -1.50 8.15 -1.21
CA VAL A 154 -2.03 8.44 0.13
C VAL A 154 -1.45 9.74 0.73
N PRO A 155 -0.15 10.10 0.53
CA PRO A 155 0.37 11.40 0.93
C PRO A 155 -0.33 12.58 0.24
N GLN A 156 -0.55 12.51 -1.07
CA GLN A 156 -1.32 13.51 -1.82
C GLN A 156 -2.76 13.63 -1.28
N PHE A 157 -3.35 12.47 -0.95
CA PHE A 157 -4.68 12.46 -0.35
C PHE A 157 -4.70 13.11 1.03
N LEU A 158 -3.69 12.91 1.89
CA LEU A 158 -3.57 13.62 3.17
C LEU A 158 -3.52 15.14 2.96
N GLN A 159 -2.78 15.62 1.95
CA GLN A 159 -2.75 17.03 1.60
C GLN A 159 -4.15 17.55 1.22
N LEU A 160 -4.88 16.83 0.37
CA LEU A 160 -6.25 17.20 0.00
C LEU A 160 -7.21 17.18 1.20
N LEU A 161 -7.05 16.24 2.13
CA LEU A 161 -7.86 16.18 3.34
C LEU A 161 -7.66 17.43 4.23
N VAL A 162 -6.41 17.78 4.53
CA VAL A 162 -6.13 18.94 5.37
C VAL A 162 -6.50 20.24 4.68
N ASN A 163 -6.23 20.39 3.39
CA ASN A 163 -6.63 21.56 2.60
C ASN A 163 -8.15 21.70 2.53
N GLY A 164 -8.87 20.60 2.30
CA GLY A 164 -10.32 20.57 2.28
C GLY A 164 -10.94 21.00 3.61
N LEU A 165 -10.38 20.53 4.72
CA LEU A 165 -10.81 20.94 6.05
C LEU A 165 -10.59 22.45 6.29
N LEU A 166 -9.42 22.96 5.92
CA LEU A 166 -9.11 24.40 6.07
C LEU A 166 -9.98 25.27 5.15
N GLN A 167 -10.35 24.80 3.98
CA GLN A 167 -11.31 25.49 3.10
C GLN A 167 -12.71 25.53 3.71
N ILE A 168 -13.19 24.42 4.33
CA ILE A 168 -14.45 24.41 5.07
C ILE A 168 -14.42 25.45 6.17
N GLN A 169 -13.34 25.51 6.94
CA GLN A 169 -13.19 26.45 8.06
C GLN A 169 -13.16 27.91 7.60
N SER A 170 -12.51 28.21 6.49
CA SER A 170 -12.44 29.57 5.95
C SER A 170 -13.72 30.01 5.22
N GLY A 171 -14.60 29.07 4.86
CA GLY A 171 -15.78 29.30 4.05
C GLY A 171 -15.49 29.57 2.56
N THR A 172 -14.22 29.43 2.14
CA THR A 172 -13.80 29.64 0.73
C THR A 172 -13.48 28.30 0.08
N ILE A 173 -14.39 27.79 -0.73
CA ILE A 173 -14.27 26.48 -1.38
C ILE A 173 -13.82 26.64 -2.82
N THR A 174 -12.66 26.08 -3.16
CA THR A 174 -12.11 26.06 -4.53
C THR A 174 -11.64 24.64 -4.86
N PRO A 175 -11.65 24.25 -6.14
CA PRO A 175 -11.03 22.99 -6.53
C PRO A 175 -9.53 22.96 -6.17
N MET A 176 -9.02 21.77 -5.81
CA MET A 176 -7.65 21.56 -5.34
C MET A 176 -6.88 20.65 -6.30
N ILE A 177 -5.62 20.99 -6.53
CA ILE A 177 -4.66 20.16 -7.26
C ILE A 177 -3.69 19.63 -6.18
N PRO A 178 -3.47 18.32 -6.07
CA PRO A 178 -2.45 17.81 -5.14
C PRO A 178 -1.05 18.06 -5.70
N ASP A 179 -0.13 18.48 -4.83
CA ASP A 179 1.29 18.57 -5.15
C ASP A 179 1.94 17.18 -5.18
N ASP A 180 3.17 17.06 -5.69
CA ASP A 180 3.93 15.79 -5.64
C ASP A 180 4.51 15.58 -4.24
N ILE A 181 3.71 14.96 -3.38
CA ILE A 181 4.05 14.70 -1.97
C ILE A 181 4.53 13.26 -1.80
N ASN A 182 5.73 13.11 -1.26
CA ASN A 182 6.34 11.82 -0.95
C ASN A 182 5.79 11.23 0.37
N ALA A 183 5.89 9.90 0.49
CA ALA A 183 5.54 9.22 1.74
C ALA A 183 6.52 9.54 2.86
N PRO A 184 6.09 9.54 4.14
CA PRO A 184 6.98 9.75 5.27
C PRO A 184 8.04 8.64 5.36
N ALA A 185 9.27 9.00 5.67
CA ALA A 185 10.40 8.06 5.69
C ALA A 185 10.35 7.08 6.87
N ASN A 186 9.80 7.49 8.01
CA ASN A 186 9.75 6.70 9.23
C ASN A 186 8.51 7.05 10.07
N PRO A 187 7.31 6.60 9.66
CA PRO A 187 6.08 6.86 10.41
C PRO A 187 6.19 6.32 11.85
N THR A 188 6.02 7.21 12.81
CA THR A 188 6.07 6.89 14.24
C THR A 188 4.95 7.61 14.97
N GLY A 189 4.49 7.06 16.08
CA GLY A 189 3.43 7.68 16.88
C GLY A 189 3.21 6.96 18.19
N SER A 190 2.29 7.52 18.98
CA SER A 190 1.83 6.95 20.24
C SER A 190 0.49 6.25 20.01
N GLN A 191 0.22 5.21 20.76
CA GLN A 191 -1.13 4.68 20.84
C GLN A 191 -1.97 5.67 21.65
N ILE A 192 -2.87 6.39 20.97
CA ILE A 192 -3.67 7.46 21.58
C ILE A 192 -5.13 7.03 21.74
N TYR A 193 -5.73 7.45 22.83
CA TYR A 193 -7.15 7.25 23.11
C TYR A 193 -7.74 8.56 23.61
N GLY A 194 -8.91 8.95 23.11
CA GLY A 194 -9.60 10.16 23.53
C GLY A 194 -10.14 10.97 22.38
N ASN A 195 -10.56 12.20 22.68
CA ASN A 195 -11.09 13.12 21.68
C ASN A 195 -10.13 14.29 21.50
N ILE A 196 -9.82 14.61 20.26
CA ILE A 196 -9.08 15.82 19.88
C ILE A 196 -10.09 16.93 19.58
N ALA A 197 -9.92 18.08 20.23
CA ALA A 197 -10.84 19.21 20.09
C ALA A 197 -10.76 19.84 18.69
N LEU A 198 -11.86 20.48 18.24
CA LEU A 198 -11.94 21.16 16.95
C LEU A 198 -10.77 22.11 16.69
N ALA A 199 -10.49 23.02 17.64
CA ALA A 199 -9.40 23.97 17.49
C ALA A 199 -8.04 23.30 17.36
N GLU A 200 -7.86 22.17 18.02
CA GLU A 200 -6.61 21.43 18.01
C GLU A 200 -6.40 20.71 16.68
N TYR A 201 -7.37 19.95 16.16
CA TYR A 201 -7.17 19.28 14.87
C TYR A 201 -7.12 20.26 13.68
N LEU A 202 -7.70 21.47 13.80
CA LEU A 202 -7.50 22.55 12.84
C LEU A 202 -6.06 23.07 12.86
N SER A 203 -5.52 23.35 14.06
CA SER A 203 -4.12 23.74 14.22
C SER A 203 -3.16 22.66 13.70
N MET A 204 -3.45 21.39 13.97
CA MET A 204 -2.69 20.27 13.40
C MET A 204 -2.75 20.25 11.88
N ALA A 205 -3.92 20.55 11.26
CA ALA A 205 -4.05 20.61 9.80
C ALA A 205 -3.18 21.73 9.20
N GLU A 206 -3.12 22.91 9.84
CA GLU A 206 -2.25 24.02 9.42
C GLU A 206 -0.76 23.64 9.50
N ILE A 207 -0.34 22.96 10.57
CA ILE A 207 1.03 22.50 10.76
C ILE A 207 1.39 21.44 9.70
N ILE A 208 0.51 20.44 9.48
CA ILE A 208 0.70 19.38 8.49
C ILE A 208 0.80 20.00 7.09
N LYS A 209 -0.12 20.90 6.73
CA LYS A 209 -0.09 21.62 5.46
C LYS A 209 1.25 22.34 5.27
N SER A 210 1.64 23.17 6.24
CA SER A 210 2.88 23.95 6.17
C SER A 210 4.12 23.05 6.06
N TYR A 211 4.13 21.91 6.76
CA TYR A 211 5.21 20.94 6.66
C TYR A 211 5.30 20.31 5.27
N MET A 212 4.15 19.92 4.69
CA MET A 212 4.10 19.29 3.37
C MET A 212 4.46 20.30 2.26
N ASP A 213 3.95 21.52 2.35
CA ASP A 213 4.27 22.62 1.40
C ASP A 213 5.79 22.94 1.38
N LEU A 214 6.46 22.84 2.53
CA LEU A 214 7.89 23.16 2.65
C LEU A 214 8.80 22.00 2.24
N ASN A 215 8.42 20.77 2.56
CA ASN A 215 9.31 19.60 2.48
C ASN A 215 8.95 18.64 1.33
N GLU A 216 7.78 18.77 0.71
CA GLU A 216 7.26 17.86 -0.31
C GLU A 216 7.17 16.39 0.18
N ILE A 217 7.03 16.21 1.49
CA ILE A 217 6.94 14.91 2.19
C ILE A 217 5.83 14.97 3.23
N ALA A 218 5.03 13.92 3.35
CA ALA A 218 4.09 13.80 4.44
C ALA A 218 4.82 13.63 5.79
N PRO A 219 4.30 14.20 6.89
CA PRO A 219 4.95 14.08 8.20
C PRO A 219 4.87 12.65 8.74
N ASN A 220 5.89 12.22 9.49
CA ASN A 220 5.88 10.93 10.19
C ASN A 220 4.76 10.87 11.25
N TYR A 221 4.49 12.01 11.90
CA TYR A 221 3.43 12.23 12.89
C TYR A 221 3.08 13.71 12.99
N SER A 222 1.97 14.00 13.67
CA SER A 222 1.65 15.34 14.17
C SER A 222 1.37 15.26 15.67
N SER A 223 1.87 16.23 16.44
CA SER A 223 1.67 16.26 17.90
C SER A 223 0.27 16.76 18.26
N SER A 224 -0.32 16.11 19.26
CA SER A 224 -1.58 16.48 19.87
C SER A 224 -1.48 16.46 21.40
N SER A 225 -2.51 16.95 22.09
CA SER A 225 -2.65 16.85 23.54
C SER A 225 -2.68 15.40 24.06
N LEU A 226 -3.01 14.45 23.20
CA LEU A 226 -3.06 13.02 23.51
C LEU A 226 -1.75 12.29 23.18
N GLY A 227 -0.78 12.95 22.55
CA GLY A 227 0.47 12.37 22.06
C GLY A 227 0.67 12.54 20.56
N ASN A 228 1.68 11.86 20.02
CA ASN A 228 2.00 11.94 18.60
C ASN A 228 1.09 11.03 17.77
N VAL A 229 0.24 11.63 16.94
CA VAL A 229 -0.65 10.94 16.00
C VAL A 229 0.19 10.56 14.79
N GLN A 230 0.41 9.27 14.56
CA GLN A 230 1.21 8.79 13.44
C GLN A 230 0.53 9.01 12.09
N TYR A 231 1.30 8.96 11.01
CA TYR A 231 0.83 9.22 9.65
C TYR A 231 -0.44 8.45 9.25
N SER A 232 -0.52 7.15 9.53
CA SER A 232 -1.73 6.36 9.21
C SER A 232 -2.97 6.83 9.96
N ASP A 233 -2.78 7.23 11.23
CA ASP A 233 -3.88 7.73 12.06
C ASP A 233 -4.28 9.15 11.66
N LEU A 234 -3.35 9.97 11.15
CA LEU A 234 -3.67 11.27 10.56
C LEU A 234 -4.57 11.10 9.33
N VAL A 235 -4.22 10.20 8.41
CA VAL A 235 -5.06 9.89 7.24
C VAL A 235 -6.44 9.43 7.66
N TYR A 236 -6.53 8.52 8.63
CA TYR A 236 -7.81 8.04 9.15
C TYR A 236 -8.62 9.14 9.83
N MET A 237 -8.00 9.90 10.72
CA MET A 237 -8.64 10.99 11.47
C MET A 237 -9.24 12.04 10.53
N TYR A 238 -8.46 12.55 9.58
CA TYR A 238 -8.95 13.57 8.63
C TYR A 238 -9.97 13.00 7.64
N SER A 239 -9.87 11.71 7.29
CA SER A 239 -10.91 11.04 6.52
C SER A 239 -12.24 10.98 7.28
N LYS A 240 -12.22 10.66 8.57
CA LYS A 240 -13.42 10.70 9.42
C LYS A 240 -14.00 12.10 9.52
N ILE A 241 -13.16 13.10 9.68
CA ILE A 241 -13.59 14.51 9.81
C ILE A 241 -14.28 14.96 8.51
N LEU A 242 -13.69 14.73 7.35
CA LEU A 242 -14.30 15.14 6.08
C LEU A 242 -15.55 14.32 5.71
N ASP A 243 -15.61 13.04 6.08
CA ASP A 243 -16.83 12.22 5.93
C ASP A 243 -17.96 12.77 6.81
N PHE A 244 -17.66 13.21 8.03
CA PHE A 244 -18.63 13.88 8.90
C PHE A 244 -19.18 15.16 8.26
N TYR A 245 -18.33 16.05 7.77
CA TYR A 245 -18.77 17.28 7.09
C TYR A 245 -19.52 17.03 5.78
N ARG A 246 -19.37 15.86 5.15
CA ARG A 246 -20.14 15.45 3.98
C ARG A 246 -21.58 15.08 4.34
N THR A 247 -21.78 14.43 5.49
CA THR A 247 -23.08 13.88 5.90
C THR A 247 -23.89 14.86 6.75
N ASP A 248 -23.23 15.75 7.47
CA ASP A 248 -23.84 16.70 8.38
C ASP A 248 -23.76 18.12 7.79
N SER A 249 -24.57 18.35 6.73
CA SER A 249 -24.70 19.65 6.07
C SER A 249 -25.40 20.66 7.01
N ARG A 250 -24.65 21.25 7.97
CA ARG A 250 -25.09 22.39 8.77
C ARG A 250 -24.23 23.60 8.47
#